data_4f3cfc96b59a041d14e301c4f76a3aaf
#
_entry.id   4f3cfc96b59a041d14e301c4f76a3aaf
#
_cell.length_a   1.000
_cell.length_b   1.000
_cell.length_c   1.000
_cell.angle_alpha   90.00
_cell.angle_beta   90.00
_cell.angle_gamma   90.00
#
_symmetry.space_group_name_H-M   'P 1'
#
loop_
_entity.id
_entity.type
_entity.pdbx_description
1 polymer ?
#
loop_
_entity_poly.entity_id
_entity_poly.type
_entity_poly.pdbx_seq_one_letter_code
_entity_poly.pdbx_strand_id
1 'polypeptide(L)'
;MQLRVLGRNFPFDEINSKVNAPISDSNGEDAIDTIIEVQHWLNVTYGLHIAEDNLLGRETKGALVKALQTEINKQLGKNLKVDGKFGIKTYGACPNVSIGDSGNITRIVQCLLICKGYDLDADGVFGTITQSCVKDYQKKNRLVKDGICGKNTLKKLCK
;
A
#
# COMPACT_ATOMS: atom_id res chain seq x y z
N MET A 1 -3.28 -18.82 -11.04
CA MET A 1 -3.24 -18.65 -10.27
C MET A 1 -3.17 -18.65 -9.80
N GLN A 2 -3.34 -18.45 -9.64
CA GLN A 2 -3.40 -18.07 -8.89
C GLN A 2 -3.07 -18.12 -8.23
N LEU A 3 -2.75 -18.51 -8.36
CA LEU A 3 -2.59 -18.46 -7.46
C LEU A 3 -2.34 -17.77 -6.61
N ARG A 4 -2.24 -17.38 -6.97
CA ARG A 4 -2.24 -16.58 -5.93
C ARG A 4 -3.33 -16.81 -5.09
N VAL A 5 -3.71 -16.82 -4.50
CA VAL A 5 -4.68 -16.98 -3.82
C VAL A 5 -4.80 -17.79 -2.97
N LEU A 6 -4.43 -18.49 -2.97
CA LEU A 6 -4.62 -19.30 -2.24
C LEU A 6 -3.99 -19.29 -1.10
N GLY A 7 -3.79 -19.49 -0.33
CA GLY A 7 -3.20 -19.51 0.85
C GLY A 7 -3.08 -18.28 1.51
N ARG A 8 -3.53 -17.30 0.98
CA ARG A 8 -3.46 -16.04 1.60
C ARG A 8 -4.49 -15.94 2.66
N ASN A 9 -4.13 -15.37 3.79
CA ASN A 9 -4.96 -15.26 4.84
C ASN A 9 -5.18 -13.90 5.20
N PHE A 10 -6.37 -13.49 5.11
CA PHE A 10 -6.79 -12.19 5.41
C PHE A 10 -7.54 -12.23 6.65
N PRO A 11 -7.44 -11.26 7.49
CA PRO A 11 -8.07 -11.34 8.77
C PRO A 11 -9.53 -11.63 8.72
N PHE A 12 -10.22 -11.27 7.65
CA PHE A 12 -11.58 -11.59 7.60
C PHE A 12 -11.84 -12.42 6.47
N ASP A 13 -11.04 -13.15 6.01
CA ASP A 13 -11.14 -13.95 5.02
C ASP A 13 -12.25 -14.51 4.66
N GLU A 14 -12.65 -14.63 4.18
CA GLU A 14 -13.39 -15.06 3.66
C GLU A 14 -13.77 -14.71 2.75
N ILE A 15 -13.56 -14.21 2.22
CA ILE A 15 -13.81 -13.79 1.31
C ILE A 15 -13.45 -14.02 0.40
N ASN A 16 -13.38 -14.24 0.18
CA ASN A 16 -12.73 -14.23 -0.66
C ASN A 16 -12.61 -14.40 -1.48
N SER A 17 -12.84 -14.26 -1.66
CA SER A 17 -12.45 -14.29 -2.36
C SER A 17 -11.93 -14.33 -3.25
N LYS A 18 -11.74 -14.09 -3.35
CA LYS A 18 -11.17 -14.11 -4.20
C LYS A 18 -10.86 -15.09 -4.63
N VAL A 19 -11.54 -15.53 -4.35
CA VAL A 19 -11.33 -16.27 -4.34
C VAL A 19 -11.48 -16.90 -5.04
N ASN A 20 -11.87 -17.05 -5.57
CA ASN A 20 -11.83 -17.43 -6.01
C ASN A 20 -11.82 -17.30 -6.80
N ALA A 21 -11.80 -16.94 -7.18
CA ALA A 21 -11.59 -16.55 -7.64
C ALA A 21 -11.27 -16.22 -8.33
N PRO A 22 -11.44 -16.20 -8.95
CA PRO A 22 -10.75 -15.78 -9.49
C PRO A 22 -10.34 -15.10 -9.85
N ILE A 23 -10.46 -14.85 -10.12
CA ILE A 23 -9.98 -14.22 -10.31
C ILE A 23 -9.63 -13.59 -10.81
N SER A 24 -9.80 -13.34 -11.13
CA SER A 24 -9.42 -12.71 -11.51
C SER A 24 -9.08 -12.36 -12.26
N ASP A 25 -9.29 -12.32 -12.68
CA ASP A 25 -8.88 -11.94 -13.35
C ASP A 25 -8.40 -11.19 -13.92
N SER A 26 -8.42 -10.91 -13.80
CA SER A 26 -8.04 -10.30 -14.23
C SER A 26 -7.31 -9.90 -14.75
N ASN A 27 -7.23 -9.52 -15.05
CA ASN A 27 -6.40 -9.33 -15.51
C ASN A 27 -5.41 -9.10 -14.86
N GLY A 28 -5.09 -9.44 -14.49
CA GLY A 28 -4.10 -9.51 -13.63
C GLY A 28 -2.83 -8.87 -13.88
N GLU A 29 -2.60 -8.36 -14.98
CA GLU A 29 -1.30 -7.79 -15.20
C GLU A 29 -1.10 -6.50 -14.45
N ASP A 30 -2.15 -5.91 -13.95
CA ASP A 30 -2.00 -4.71 -13.13
C ASP A 30 -2.11 -5.00 -11.64
N ALA A 31 -2.33 -6.24 -11.27
CA ALA A 31 -2.48 -6.58 -9.87
C ALA A 31 -1.12 -6.62 -9.19
N ILE A 32 -1.04 -6.07 -8.00
CA ILE A 32 0.16 -6.11 -7.18
C ILE A 32 -0.27 -6.73 -5.85
N ASP A 33 0.25 -7.89 -5.52
CA ASP A 33 -0.11 -8.52 -4.26
C ASP A 33 1.08 -9.16 -3.54
N THR A 34 2.27 -9.02 -4.08
CA THR A 34 3.48 -9.58 -3.46
C THR A 34 4.53 -8.51 -3.33
N ILE A 35 5.49 -8.76 -2.45
CA ILE A 35 6.54 -7.78 -2.21
C ILE A 35 7.40 -7.58 -3.45
N ILE A 36 7.68 -8.65 -4.20
CA ILE A 36 8.48 -8.47 -5.41
C ILE A 36 7.74 -7.61 -6.44
N GLU A 37 6.42 -7.75 -6.52
CA GLU A 37 5.65 -6.91 -7.43
C GLU A 37 5.60 -5.46 -6.97
N VAL A 38 5.55 -5.24 -5.65
CA VAL A 38 5.68 -3.90 -5.10
C VAL A 38 7.03 -3.30 -5.51
N GLN A 39 8.10 -4.06 -5.36
CA GLN A 39 9.44 -3.61 -5.71
C GLN A 39 9.53 -3.28 -7.19
N HIS A 40 8.99 -4.16 -8.02
CA HIS A 40 9.00 -3.93 -9.46
C HIS A 40 8.22 -2.66 -9.83
N TRP A 41 7.03 -2.52 -9.25
CA TRP A 41 6.21 -1.34 -9.51
C TRP A 41 6.93 -0.05 -9.11
N LEU A 42 7.60 -0.06 -7.96
CA LEU A 42 8.36 1.10 -7.51
C LEU A 42 9.48 1.45 -8.47
N ASN A 43 10.19 0.45 -8.96
CA ASN A 43 11.28 0.69 -9.91
C ASN A 43 10.77 1.25 -11.22
N VAL A 44 9.72 0.65 -11.76
CA VAL A 44 9.17 1.07 -13.05
C VAL A 44 8.53 2.46 -12.96
N THR A 45 7.78 2.71 -11.90
CA THR A 45 7.01 3.94 -11.80
C THR A 45 7.85 5.12 -11.35
N TYR A 46 8.80 4.89 -10.44
CA TYR A 46 9.57 5.97 -9.83
C TYR A 46 11.06 5.93 -10.13
N GLY A 47 11.50 4.94 -10.89
CA GLY A 47 12.91 4.85 -11.29
C GLY A 47 13.87 4.63 -10.14
N LEU A 48 13.50 3.83 -9.17
CA LEU A 48 14.24 3.75 -7.91
C LEU A 48 15.35 2.72 -7.87
N HIS A 49 15.40 1.77 -8.75
CA HIS A 49 16.51 0.79 -8.86
C HIS A 49 16.78 0.00 -7.56
N ILE A 50 15.72 -0.35 -6.83
CA ILE A 50 15.89 -1.21 -5.67
C ILE A 50 15.90 -2.67 -6.10
N ALA A 51 16.43 -3.54 -5.24
CA ALA A 51 16.47 -4.97 -5.54
C ALA A 51 15.05 -5.54 -5.58
N GLU A 52 14.78 -6.37 -6.57
CA GLU A 52 13.49 -7.06 -6.68
C GLU A 52 13.69 -8.49 -6.20
N ASP A 53 13.87 -8.63 -4.89
CA ASP A 53 14.27 -9.87 -4.26
C ASP A 53 13.18 -10.47 -3.36
N ASN A 54 12.00 -9.85 -3.35
CA ASN A 54 10.87 -10.28 -2.53
C ASN A 54 11.15 -10.18 -1.04
N LEU A 55 12.14 -9.39 -0.65
CA LEU A 55 12.45 -9.20 0.76
C LEU A 55 12.07 -7.81 1.21
N LEU A 56 11.33 -7.74 2.30
CA LEU A 56 10.92 -6.46 2.86
C LEU A 56 12.01 -5.96 3.80
N GLY A 57 12.88 -5.13 3.27
CA GLY A 57 13.95 -4.56 4.07
C GLY A 57 13.88 -3.05 4.08
N ARG A 58 14.95 -2.46 4.59
CA ARG A 58 15.05 -1.01 4.69
C ARG A 58 14.96 -0.34 3.33
N GLU A 59 15.52 -0.98 2.33
CA GLU A 59 15.53 -0.42 0.99
C GLU A 59 14.12 -0.30 0.42
N THR A 60 13.32 -1.35 0.55
CA THR A 60 11.95 -1.35 0.04
C THR A 60 11.09 -0.36 0.82
N LYS A 61 11.27 -0.31 2.14
CA LYS A 61 10.52 0.64 2.96
C LYS A 61 10.86 2.08 2.58
N GLY A 62 12.13 2.36 2.40
CA GLY A 62 12.56 3.69 1.99
C GLY A 62 12.02 4.06 0.62
N ALA A 63 11.96 3.10 -0.28
CA ALA A 63 11.42 3.33 -1.62
C ALA A 63 9.93 3.68 -1.56
N LEU A 64 9.18 3.01 -0.70
CA LEU A 64 7.75 3.32 -0.53
C LEU A 64 7.56 4.73 0.00
N VAL A 65 8.41 5.16 0.94
CA VAL A 65 8.34 6.52 1.45
C VAL A 65 8.72 7.52 0.36
N LYS A 66 9.74 7.21 -0.45
CA LYS A 66 10.10 8.09 -1.57
C LYS A 66 8.93 8.24 -2.56
N ALA A 67 8.26 7.13 -2.85
CA ALA A 67 7.10 7.18 -3.73
C ALA A 67 6.00 8.06 -3.14
N LEU A 68 5.74 7.90 -1.86
CA LEU A 68 4.73 8.71 -1.18
C LEU A 68 5.11 10.19 -1.22
N GLN A 69 6.35 10.52 -0.91
CA GLN A 69 6.82 11.92 -0.94
C GLN A 69 6.69 12.50 -2.34
N THR A 70 7.02 11.70 -3.36
CA THR A 70 6.90 12.13 -4.75
C THR A 70 5.45 12.44 -5.10
N GLU A 71 4.54 11.56 -4.71
CA GLU A 71 3.12 11.77 -5.04
C GLU A 71 2.51 12.93 -4.26
N ILE A 72 2.90 13.09 -3.01
CA ILE A 72 2.44 14.23 -2.22
C ILE A 72 2.86 15.52 -2.90
N ASN A 73 4.11 15.60 -3.35
CA ASN A 73 4.58 16.79 -4.05
C ASN A 73 3.80 17.03 -5.34
N LYS A 74 3.59 15.97 -6.12
CA LYS A 74 2.90 16.10 -7.41
C LYS A 74 1.44 16.46 -7.25
N GLN A 75 0.76 15.78 -6.35
CA GLN A 75 -0.70 15.89 -6.28
C GLN A 75 -1.16 17.00 -5.34
N LEU A 76 -0.37 17.33 -4.32
CA LEU A 76 -0.78 18.29 -3.31
C LEU A 76 0.04 19.57 -3.34
N GLY A 77 0.93 19.69 -4.31
CA GLY A 77 1.72 20.90 -4.47
C GLY A 77 2.68 21.16 -3.33
N LYS A 78 3.12 20.11 -2.63
CA LYS A 78 4.08 20.26 -1.56
C LYS A 78 5.49 20.22 -2.11
N ASN A 79 6.44 20.51 -1.24
CA ASN A 79 7.84 20.57 -1.64
C ASN A 79 8.68 19.76 -0.66
N LEU A 80 8.30 18.49 -0.48
CA LEU A 80 9.03 17.62 0.42
C LEU A 80 10.34 17.17 -0.23
N LYS A 81 11.35 16.98 0.60
CA LYS A 81 12.56 16.33 0.15
C LYS A 81 12.23 14.84 -0.03
N VAL A 82 12.55 14.31 -1.20
CA VAL A 82 12.28 12.90 -1.49
C VAL A 82 13.51 12.10 -1.03
N ASP A 83 13.55 11.81 0.25
CA ASP A 83 14.70 11.15 0.86
C ASP A 83 14.39 9.77 1.45
N GLY A 84 13.14 9.34 1.37
CA GLY A 84 12.76 8.03 1.88
C GLY A 84 12.62 7.97 3.40
N LYS A 85 12.63 9.14 4.05
CA LYS A 85 12.50 9.19 5.51
C LYS A 85 11.19 9.85 5.88
N PHE A 86 10.41 9.17 6.70
CA PHE A 86 9.12 9.69 7.13
C PHE A 86 9.33 10.59 8.35
N GLY A 87 9.66 11.85 8.08
CA GLY A 87 9.92 12.83 9.14
C GLY A 87 8.74 13.74 9.37
N ILE A 88 8.97 14.80 10.10
CA ILE A 88 7.93 15.74 10.51
C ILE A 88 7.25 16.39 9.31
N LYS A 89 8.02 16.77 8.31
CA LYS A 89 7.44 17.44 7.14
C LYS A 89 6.56 16.49 6.33
N THR A 90 7.01 15.26 6.17
CA THR A 90 6.20 14.24 5.47
C THR A 90 4.92 13.99 6.25
N TYR A 91 5.03 13.82 7.56
CA TYR A 91 3.87 13.64 8.42
C TYR A 91 2.85 14.77 8.24
N GLY A 92 3.33 16.01 8.29
CA GLY A 92 2.43 17.16 8.17
C GLY A 92 1.80 17.32 6.80
N ALA A 93 2.38 16.72 5.77
CA ALA A 93 1.87 16.85 4.41
C ALA A 93 0.98 15.68 3.99
N CYS A 94 0.82 14.66 4.83
CA CYS A 94 0.06 13.47 4.46
C CYS A 94 -1.42 13.78 4.25
N PRO A 95 -2.01 13.27 3.17
CA PRO A 95 -3.44 13.42 2.96
C PRO A 95 -4.20 12.35 3.73
N ASN A 96 -5.52 12.50 3.77
CA ASN A 96 -6.40 11.43 4.21
C ASN A 96 -6.79 10.62 2.98
N VAL A 97 -6.63 9.31 3.07
CA VAL A 97 -6.94 8.41 1.97
C VAL A 97 -8.03 7.47 2.46
N SER A 98 -9.14 7.41 1.75
CA SER A 98 -10.28 6.63 2.23
C SER A 98 -11.09 6.07 1.06
N ILE A 99 -12.12 5.32 1.40
CA ILE A 99 -12.94 4.65 0.40
C ILE A 99 -13.44 5.65 -0.64
N GLY A 100 -13.33 5.27 -1.89
CA GLY A 100 -13.68 6.14 -3.01
C GLY A 100 -12.48 6.81 -3.66
N ASP A 101 -11.35 6.86 -2.98
CA ASP A 101 -10.15 7.46 -3.55
C ASP A 101 -9.47 6.49 -4.51
N SER A 102 -8.72 7.04 -5.46
CA SER A 102 -7.97 6.21 -6.40
C SER A 102 -6.69 6.94 -6.81
N GLY A 103 -5.76 6.18 -7.37
CA GLY A 103 -4.51 6.73 -7.85
C GLY A 103 -3.31 6.16 -7.13
N ASN A 104 -2.16 6.78 -7.36
CA ASN A 104 -0.91 6.22 -6.84
C ASN A 104 -0.76 6.34 -5.34
N ILE A 105 -1.33 7.37 -4.70
CA ILE A 105 -1.26 7.45 -3.24
C ILE A 105 -2.03 6.28 -2.64
N THR A 106 -3.20 5.97 -3.19
CA THR A 106 -3.97 4.81 -2.74
C THR A 106 -3.18 3.52 -2.96
N ARG A 107 -2.54 3.39 -4.13
CA ARG A 107 -1.74 2.18 -4.41
C ARG A 107 -0.58 2.06 -3.43
N ILE A 108 0.04 3.16 -3.05
CA ILE A 108 1.11 3.13 -2.04
C ILE A 108 0.57 2.65 -0.70
N VAL A 109 -0.60 3.12 -0.29
CA VAL A 109 -1.24 2.64 0.94
C VAL A 109 -1.44 1.13 0.88
N GLN A 110 -1.95 0.64 -0.25
CA GLN A 110 -2.17 -0.79 -0.44
C GLN A 110 -0.86 -1.57 -0.41
N CYS A 111 0.18 -1.04 -1.05
CA CYS A 111 1.50 -1.67 -1.00
C CYS A 111 2.04 -1.73 0.43
N LEU A 112 1.84 -0.67 1.20
CA LEU A 112 2.25 -0.67 2.61
C LEU A 112 1.51 -1.74 3.40
N LEU A 113 0.22 -1.92 3.13
CA LEU A 113 -0.56 -2.96 3.78
C LEU A 113 -0.07 -4.36 3.38
N ILE A 114 0.27 -4.55 2.12
CA ILE A 114 0.86 -5.81 1.66
C ILE A 114 2.14 -6.09 2.44
N CYS A 115 2.95 -5.08 2.64
CA CYS A 115 4.18 -5.22 3.41
C CYS A 115 3.93 -5.56 4.87
N LYS A 116 2.75 -5.27 5.38
CA LYS A 116 2.37 -5.65 6.75
C LYS A 116 1.67 -7.01 6.79
N GLY A 117 1.61 -7.71 5.67
CA GLY A 117 1.06 -9.05 5.62
C GLY A 117 -0.40 -9.15 5.23
N TYR A 118 -1.00 -8.06 4.79
CA TYR A 118 -2.39 -8.10 4.37
C TYR A 118 -2.52 -8.64 2.95
N ASP A 119 -3.60 -9.35 2.75
CA ASP A 119 -3.89 -10.02 1.48
C ASP A 119 -4.87 -9.17 0.68
N LEU A 120 -4.35 -8.34 -0.18
CA LEU A 120 -5.16 -7.50 -1.05
C LEU A 120 -4.35 -7.16 -2.30
N ASP A 121 -5.04 -6.74 -3.34
CA ASP A 121 -4.40 -6.26 -4.54
C ASP A 121 -4.16 -4.75 -4.42
N ALA A 122 -2.99 -4.31 -4.79
CA ALA A 122 -2.69 -2.89 -4.86
C ALA A 122 -3.08 -2.40 -6.26
N ASP A 123 -4.38 -2.22 -6.45
CA ASP A 123 -4.93 -1.81 -7.76
C ASP A 123 -5.13 -0.30 -7.85
N GLY A 124 -4.82 0.44 -6.80
CA GLY A 124 -4.96 1.89 -6.81
C GLY A 124 -6.38 2.38 -6.55
N VAL A 125 -7.32 1.49 -6.22
CA VAL A 125 -8.69 1.88 -5.92
C VAL A 125 -9.00 1.51 -4.48
N PHE A 126 -9.36 2.51 -3.68
CA PHE A 126 -9.65 2.28 -2.27
C PHE A 126 -11.09 1.80 -2.15
N GLY A 127 -11.25 0.49 -2.14
CA GLY A 127 -12.57 -0.12 -2.01
C GLY A 127 -12.78 -0.69 -0.62
N THR A 128 -13.78 -1.57 -0.50
CA THR A 128 -14.15 -2.12 0.80
C THR A 128 -13.07 -3.03 1.38
N ILE A 129 -12.34 -3.74 0.54
CA ILE A 129 -11.27 -4.61 1.03
C ILE A 129 -10.15 -3.75 1.62
N THR A 130 -9.74 -2.70 0.92
CA THR A 130 -8.72 -1.79 1.43
C THR A 130 -9.17 -1.17 2.74
N GLN A 131 -10.42 -0.73 2.80
CA GLN A 131 -10.95 -0.14 4.03
C GLN A 131 -10.90 -1.13 5.19
N SER A 132 -11.29 -2.37 4.95
CA SER A 132 -11.24 -3.38 5.99
C SER A 132 -9.83 -3.63 6.49
N CYS A 133 -8.86 -3.65 5.57
CA CYS A 133 -7.46 -3.80 5.94
C CYS A 133 -6.97 -2.63 6.79
N VAL A 134 -7.34 -1.42 6.41
CA VAL A 134 -6.96 -0.23 7.17
C VAL A 134 -7.56 -0.28 8.56
N LYS A 135 -8.84 -0.64 8.67
CA LYS A 135 -9.49 -0.73 9.97
C LYS A 135 -8.84 -1.78 10.86
N ASP A 136 -8.53 -2.95 10.30
CA ASP A 136 -7.88 -3.99 11.07
C ASP A 136 -6.49 -3.56 11.54
N TYR A 137 -5.74 -2.94 10.65
CA TYR A 137 -4.41 -2.43 10.99
C TYR A 137 -4.48 -1.37 12.09
N GLN A 138 -5.44 -0.46 11.98
CA GLN A 138 -5.63 0.59 12.97
C GLN A 138 -5.96 -0.02 14.34
N LYS A 139 -6.86 -1.00 14.35
CA LYS A 139 -7.23 -1.66 15.61
C LYS A 139 -6.00 -2.32 16.25
N LYS A 140 -5.24 -3.05 15.45
CA LYS A 140 -4.08 -3.79 15.97
C LYS A 140 -2.97 -2.86 16.43
N ASN A 141 -2.92 -1.66 15.93
CA ASN A 141 -1.88 -0.70 16.28
C ASN A 141 -2.36 0.44 17.17
N ARG A 142 -3.55 0.26 17.75
CA ARG A 142 -4.11 1.20 18.73
C ARG A 142 -4.31 2.60 18.14
N LEU A 143 -4.65 2.65 16.87
CA LEU A 143 -5.01 3.88 16.19
C LEU A 143 -6.53 4.01 16.18
N VAL A 144 -7.02 5.21 15.88
CA VAL A 144 -8.46 5.40 15.68
C VAL A 144 -8.89 4.54 14.51
N LYS A 145 -9.89 3.68 14.75
CA LYS A 145 -10.35 2.72 13.75
C LYS A 145 -11.45 3.33 12.92
N ASP A 146 -11.09 4.26 12.06
CA ASP A 146 -12.07 4.96 11.23
C ASP A 146 -12.01 4.57 9.75
N GLY A 147 -11.07 3.73 9.37
CA GLY A 147 -10.93 3.32 7.97
C GLY A 147 -10.31 4.37 7.07
N ILE A 148 -9.89 5.48 7.65
CA ILE A 148 -9.26 6.56 6.90
C ILE A 148 -7.77 6.49 7.14
N CYS A 149 -7.01 6.35 6.07
CA CYS A 149 -5.55 6.29 6.18
C CYS A 149 -5.01 7.70 6.16
N GLY A 150 -4.95 8.32 7.33
CA GLY A 150 -4.43 9.66 7.47
C GLY A 150 -2.98 9.64 7.96
N LYS A 151 -2.51 10.79 8.42
CA LYS A 151 -1.09 10.92 8.77
C LYS A 151 -0.63 9.98 9.88
N ASN A 152 -1.48 9.71 10.86
CA ASN A 152 -1.10 8.81 11.95
C ASN A 152 -1.01 7.37 11.49
N THR A 153 -1.95 6.95 10.64
CA THR A 153 -1.93 5.61 10.07
C THR A 153 -0.75 5.45 9.13
N LEU A 154 -0.52 6.44 8.26
CA LEU A 154 0.61 6.40 7.34
C LEU A 154 1.95 6.35 8.08
N LYS A 155 2.08 7.14 9.14
CA LYS A 155 3.31 7.13 9.93
C LYS A 155 3.60 5.74 10.47
N LYS A 156 2.56 5.07 10.96
CA LYS A 156 2.71 3.72 11.51
C LYS A 156 3.04 2.71 10.41
N LEU A 157 2.35 2.83 9.28
CA LEU A 157 2.58 1.93 8.15
C LEU A 157 4.01 2.04 7.61
N CYS A 158 4.57 3.23 7.63
CA CYS A 158 5.90 3.48 7.07
C CYS A 158 7.03 3.09 8.01
N LYS A 159 6.71 2.61 9.20
CA LYS A 159 7.72 2.05 10.08
C LYS A 159 8.01 0.63 9.69
#